data_ad54fdbef2e3c06c89ad7ceea0a2077b
#
_entry.id   ad54fdbef2e3c06c89ad7ceea0a2077b
#
_cell.length_a   1.000
_cell.length_b   1.000
_cell.length_c   1.000
_cell.angle_alpha   90.00
_cell.angle_beta   90.00
_cell.angle_gamma   90.00
#
_symmetry.space_group_name_H-M   'P 1'
#
loop_
_entity.id
_entity.type
_entity.pdbx_description
1 polymer ?
#
loop_
_entity_poly.entity_id
_entity_poly.type
_entity_poly.pdbx_seq_one_letter_code
_entity_poly.pdbx_strand_id
1 'polypeptide(L)'
;MGDCASLTDPQTGKPVPATAQAARQQAQHLARHLGRVLARGDTVATELPPFHYVEKGAIVSLADFNGWGTLGRYTFGGGRLNGLSARLTHDLLYRQHQIGLYGPLRGTLTWVLDDLDHLISPPVKLD
;
A
#
# COMPACT_ATOMS: atom_id res chain seq x y z
N MET A 1 -10.80 -1.65 -11.37
CA MET A 1 -9.70 -2.06 -10.51
C MET A 1 -9.94 -1.53 -9.10
N GLY A 2 -9.24 -2.04 -8.12
CA GLY A 2 -9.47 -1.73 -6.71
C GLY A 2 -10.69 -2.48 -6.16
N ASP A 3 -11.27 -1.97 -5.07
CA ASP A 3 -12.34 -2.64 -4.31
C ASP A 3 -13.63 -2.87 -5.11
N CYS A 4 -13.85 -2.09 -6.16
CA CYS A 4 -15.01 -2.25 -7.04
C CYS A 4 -14.81 -3.31 -8.14
N ALA A 5 -13.64 -3.95 -8.23
CA ALA A 5 -13.35 -4.96 -9.24
C ALA A 5 -13.36 -6.37 -8.65
N SER A 6 -14.16 -7.25 -9.23
CA SER A 6 -14.08 -8.68 -8.96
C SER A 6 -13.06 -9.32 -9.92
N LEU A 7 -11.99 -9.85 -9.37
CA LEU A 7 -10.92 -10.49 -10.13
C LEU A 7 -10.48 -11.77 -9.43
N THR A 8 -10.30 -12.82 -10.21
CA THR A 8 -9.74 -14.10 -9.75
C THR A 8 -8.30 -14.22 -10.23
N ASP A 9 -7.39 -14.52 -9.34
CA ASP A 9 -6.00 -14.79 -9.70
C ASP A 9 -5.92 -16.12 -10.47
N PRO A 10 -5.46 -16.12 -11.74
CA PRO A 10 -5.45 -17.31 -12.57
C PRO A 10 -4.44 -18.38 -12.11
N GLN A 11 -3.43 -18.02 -11.31
CA GLN A 11 -2.47 -19.00 -10.77
C GLN A 11 -3.03 -19.76 -9.57
N THR A 12 -3.77 -19.07 -8.70
CA THR A 12 -4.26 -19.64 -7.46
C THR A 12 -5.71 -20.06 -7.51
N GLY A 13 -6.47 -19.59 -8.51
CA GLY A 13 -7.91 -19.75 -8.60
C GLY A 13 -8.70 -19.05 -7.49
N LYS A 14 -8.03 -18.23 -6.68
CA LYS A 14 -8.66 -17.52 -5.56
C LYS A 14 -9.06 -16.09 -5.95
N PRO A 15 -10.13 -15.56 -5.35
CA PRO A 15 -10.49 -14.16 -5.55
C PRO A 15 -9.39 -13.26 -4.98
N VAL A 16 -9.05 -12.21 -5.72
CA VAL A 16 -8.13 -11.16 -5.26
C VAL A 16 -8.85 -10.33 -4.20
N PRO A 17 -8.24 -10.12 -3.01
CA PRO A 17 -8.92 -9.41 -1.93
C PRO A 17 -9.10 -7.93 -2.25
N ALA A 18 -10.20 -7.35 -1.76
CA ALA A 18 -10.49 -5.91 -1.85
C ALA A 18 -9.63 -5.15 -0.82
N THR A 19 -8.39 -4.88 -1.16
CA THR A 19 -7.42 -4.18 -0.29
C THR A 19 -6.63 -3.15 -1.07
N ALA A 20 -6.16 -2.11 -0.38
CA ALA A 20 -5.28 -1.09 -0.96
C ALA A 20 -4.01 -1.71 -1.58
N GLN A 21 -3.51 -2.79 -1.00
CA GLN A 21 -2.37 -3.53 -1.53
C GLN A 21 -2.67 -4.17 -2.89
N ALA A 22 -3.84 -4.80 -3.03
CA ALA A 22 -4.28 -5.39 -4.29
C ALA A 22 -4.56 -4.30 -5.34
N ALA A 23 -5.25 -3.22 -4.95
CA ALA A 23 -5.52 -2.08 -5.82
C ALA A 23 -4.24 -1.46 -6.39
N ARG A 24 -3.21 -1.27 -5.55
CA ARG A 24 -1.91 -0.76 -5.97
C ARG A 24 -1.22 -1.69 -6.98
N GLN A 25 -1.22 -3.00 -6.73
CA GLN A 25 -0.60 -3.97 -7.63
C GLN A 25 -1.34 -4.01 -8.98
N GLN A 26 -2.66 -3.95 -8.97
CA GLN A 26 -3.48 -3.84 -10.18
C GLN A 26 -3.17 -2.57 -10.96
N ALA A 27 -3.08 -1.42 -10.29
CA ALA A 27 -2.74 -0.15 -10.92
C ALA A 27 -1.36 -0.17 -11.57
N GLN A 28 -0.36 -0.72 -10.88
CA GLN A 28 1.00 -0.85 -11.41
C GLN A 28 1.06 -1.82 -12.59
N HIS A 29 0.28 -2.90 -12.56
CA HIS A 29 0.16 -3.85 -13.66
C HIS A 29 -0.43 -3.16 -14.89
N LEU A 30 -1.56 -2.49 -14.75
CA LEU A 30 -2.21 -1.76 -15.84
C LEU A 30 -1.32 -0.65 -16.40
N ALA A 31 -0.71 0.18 -15.55
CA ALA A 31 0.14 1.28 -16.00
C ALA A 31 1.31 0.81 -16.87
N ARG A 32 1.95 -0.30 -16.48
CA ARG A 32 3.05 -0.89 -17.28
C ARG A 32 2.59 -1.37 -18.65
N HIS A 33 1.41 -1.96 -18.75
CA HIS A 33 0.91 -2.52 -20.00
C HIS A 33 0.28 -1.48 -20.90
N LEU A 34 -0.56 -0.60 -20.36
CA LEU A 34 -1.13 0.53 -21.11
C LEU A 34 -0.04 1.45 -21.66
N GLY A 35 1.00 1.74 -20.87
CA GLY A 35 2.13 2.53 -21.32
C GLY A 35 2.83 1.92 -22.55
N ARG A 36 2.94 0.60 -22.61
CA ARG A 36 3.53 -0.10 -23.79
C ARG A 36 2.62 -0.05 -25.00
N VAL A 37 1.33 -0.27 -24.83
CA VAL A 37 0.33 -0.22 -25.91
C VAL A 37 0.30 1.17 -26.52
N LEU A 38 0.20 2.22 -25.70
CA LEU A 38 0.20 3.60 -26.14
C LEU A 38 1.50 4.00 -26.86
N ALA A 39 2.65 3.55 -26.35
CA ALA A 39 3.95 3.84 -26.95
C ALA A 39 4.14 3.20 -28.33
N ARG A 40 3.44 2.08 -28.61
CA ARG A 40 3.47 1.39 -29.90
C ARG A 40 2.46 1.96 -30.91
N GLY A 41 1.55 2.82 -30.49
CA GLY A 41 0.46 3.32 -31.32
C GLY A 41 -0.60 2.27 -31.65
N ASP A 42 -0.61 1.14 -30.94
CA ASP A 42 -1.59 0.08 -31.11
C ASP A 42 -2.96 0.55 -30.63
N THR A 43 -3.91 0.63 -31.53
CA THR A 43 -5.30 0.98 -31.22
C THR A 43 -6.12 -0.21 -30.72
N VAL A 44 -5.61 -1.41 -30.85
CA VAL A 44 -6.24 -2.64 -30.37
C VAL A 44 -5.56 -3.06 -29.09
N ALA A 45 -6.35 -3.21 -28.03
CA ALA A 45 -5.88 -3.78 -26.78
C ALA A 45 -5.39 -5.21 -27.03
N THR A 46 -4.12 -5.37 -27.33
CA THR A 46 -3.44 -6.67 -27.29
C THR A 46 -3.72 -7.27 -25.92
N GLU A 47 -4.00 -8.56 -25.87
CA GLU A 47 -4.35 -9.26 -24.63
C GLU A 47 -3.40 -8.85 -23.50
N LEU A 48 -3.95 -8.24 -22.46
CA LEU A 48 -3.19 -7.89 -21.28
C LEU A 48 -2.73 -9.19 -20.59
N PRO A 49 -1.45 -9.32 -20.24
CA PRO A 49 -1.01 -10.49 -19.51
C PRO A 49 -1.79 -10.63 -18.19
N PRO A 50 -2.02 -11.85 -17.74
CA PRO A 50 -2.80 -12.11 -16.55
C PRO A 50 -2.18 -11.41 -15.33
N PHE A 51 -3.04 -10.86 -14.47
CA PHE A 51 -2.63 -10.25 -13.21
C PHE A 51 -2.47 -11.33 -12.14
N HIS A 52 -1.38 -11.28 -11.39
CA HIS A 52 -1.12 -12.12 -10.24
C HIS A 52 -1.01 -11.27 -8.98
N TYR A 53 -1.73 -11.68 -7.94
CA TYR A 53 -1.70 -11.01 -6.66
C TYR A 53 -0.63 -11.62 -5.74
N VAL A 54 0.23 -10.78 -5.20
CA VAL A 54 1.23 -11.17 -4.21
C VAL A 54 0.86 -10.60 -2.86
N GLU A 55 0.46 -11.45 -1.93
CA GLU A 55 0.18 -11.05 -0.56
C GLU A 55 1.49 -10.73 0.19
N LYS A 56 1.61 -9.50 0.68
CA LYS A 56 2.79 -9.04 1.44
C LYS A 56 2.55 -9.02 2.95
N GLY A 57 1.36 -9.42 3.38
CA GLY A 57 0.93 -9.36 4.77
C GLY A 57 -0.11 -8.28 5.04
N ALA A 58 -0.65 -8.28 6.24
CA ALA A 58 -1.64 -7.32 6.70
C ALA A 58 -1.21 -6.73 8.05
N ILE A 59 -1.42 -5.42 8.22
CA ILE A 59 -1.09 -4.71 9.46
C ILE A 59 -2.29 -3.89 9.86
N VAL A 60 -2.67 -4.02 11.14
CA VAL A 60 -3.73 -3.23 11.76
C VAL A 60 -3.10 -2.43 12.91
N SER A 61 -3.23 -1.11 12.84
CA SER A 61 -2.87 -0.23 13.93
C SER A 61 -4.07 -0.06 14.86
N LEU A 62 -3.87 -0.34 16.15
CA LEU A 62 -4.87 -0.23 17.20
C LEU A 62 -4.47 0.91 18.13
N ALA A 63 -4.88 2.14 17.81
CA ALA A 63 -4.55 3.36 18.56
C ALA A 63 -3.04 3.59 18.77
N ASP A 64 -2.67 4.51 19.67
CA ASP A 64 -1.30 5.05 19.77
C ASP A 64 -0.21 4.06 20.23
N PHE A 65 -0.57 2.89 20.74
CA PHE A 65 0.39 2.00 21.40
C PHE A 65 0.35 0.53 20.99
N ASN A 66 -0.62 0.12 20.17
CA ASN A 66 -0.77 -1.29 19.80
C ASN A 66 -0.96 -1.44 18.29
N GLY A 67 -0.19 -2.32 17.68
CA GLY A 67 -0.38 -2.78 16.32
C GLY A 67 -0.34 -4.29 16.27
N TRP A 68 -1.09 -4.86 15.36
CA TRP A 68 -1.12 -6.28 15.10
C TRP A 68 -0.99 -6.52 13.61
N GLY A 69 -0.20 -7.53 13.23
CA GLY A 69 -0.05 -7.77 11.80
C GLY A 69 0.72 -9.03 11.47
N THR A 70 0.65 -9.36 10.20
CA THR A 70 1.42 -10.45 9.60
C THR A 70 2.29 -9.89 8.49
N LEU A 71 3.54 -10.32 8.44
CA LEU A 71 4.45 -10.00 7.34
C LEU A 71 5.04 -11.33 6.83
N GLY A 72 4.54 -11.81 5.70
CA GLY A 72 4.87 -13.12 5.19
C GLY A 72 4.52 -14.24 6.19
N ARG A 73 5.53 -14.91 6.73
CA ARG A 73 5.37 -16.02 7.70
C ARG A 73 5.39 -15.57 9.16
N TYR A 74 5.67 -14.31 9.42
CA TYR A 74 5.82 -13.79 10.77
C TYR A 74 4.56 -13.03 11.20
N THR A 75 4.06 -13.37 12.38
CA THR A 75 2.96 -12.66 13.05
C THR A 75 3.56 -11.85 14.18
N PHE A 76 3.23 -10.58 14.27
CA PHE A 76 3.65 -9.69 15.36
C PHE A 76 2.44 -8.93 15.89
N GLY A 77 2.45 -8.71 17.19
CA GLY A 77 1.36 -8.00 17.87
C GLY A 77 1.31 -8.34 19.36
N GLY A 78 0.70 -7.45 20.12
CA GLY A 78 0.50 -7.63 21.56
C GLY A 78 1.72 -7.27 22.41
N GLY A 79 1.59 -6.22 23.25
CA GLY A 79 2.64 -5.70 24.12
C GLY A 79 3.35 -4.45 23.58
N ARG A 80 3.95 -3.65 24.50
CA ARG A 80 4.51 -2.32 24.15
C ARG A 80 5.61 -2.37 23.07
N LEU A 81 6.48 -3.36 23.09
CA LEU A 81 7.57 -3.47 22.11
C LEU A 81 7.06 -3.95 20.75
N ASN A 82 6.14 -4.89 20.75
CA ASN A 82 5.54 -5.38 19.51
C ASN A 82 4.61 -4.34 18.88
N GLY A 83 3.92 -3.54 19.70
CA GLY A 83 3.12 -2.41 19.24
C GLY A 83 3.97 -1.33 18.56
N LEU A 84 5.15 -1.02 19.08
CA LEU A 84 6.07 -0.06 18.47
C LEU A 84 6.57 -0.55 17.10
N SER A 85 6.94 -1.82 16.97
CA SER A 85 7.37 -2.38 15.69
C SER A 85 6.26 -2.37 14.64
N ALA A 86 5.02 -2.66 15.04
CA ALA A 86 3.87 -2.61 14.16
C ALA A 86 3.55 -1.17 13.72
N ARG A 87 3.65 -0.19 14.62
CA ARG A 87 3.49 1.23 14.31
C ARG A 87 4.55 1.69 13.31
N LEU A 88 5.83 1.42 13.59
CA LEU A 88 6.92 1.77 12.66
C LEU A 88 6.74 1.13 11.28
N THR A 89 6.30 -0.13 11.24
CA THR A 89 6.05 -0.83 9.97
C THR A 89 4.85 -0.21 9.23
N HIS A 90 3.80 0.15 9.94
CA HIS A 90 2.65 0.84 9.36
C HIS A 90 3.07 2.19 8.78
N ASP A 91 3.82 3.00 9.53
CA ASP A 91 4.32 4.30 9.08
C ASP A 91 5.23 4.15 7.86
N LEU A 92 6.14 3.16 7.85
CA LEU A 92 6.99 2.88 6.69
C LEU A 92 6.19 2.48 5.45
N LEU A 93 5.14 1.66 5.60
CA LEU A 93 4.26 1.28 4.50
C LEU A 93 3.48 2.49 3.96
N TYR A 94 2.96 3.33 4.84
CA TYR A 94 2.28 4.55 4.46
C TYR A 94 3.22 5.48 3.68
N ARG A 95 4.42 5.69 4.19
CA ARG A 95 5.47 6.49 3.54
C ARG A 95 5.91 5.91 2.20
N GLN A 96 6.03 4.59 2.09
CA GLN A 96 6.30 3.93 0.80
C GLN A 96 5.17 4.18 -0.23
N HIS A 97 3.92 4.30 0.22
CA HIS A 97 2.80 4.67 -0.65
C HIS A 97 2.91 6.10 -1.15
N GLN A 98 3.25 7.05 -0.28
CA GLN A 98 3.47 8.44 -0.65
C GLN A 98 4.59 8.59 -1.69
N ILE A 99 5.72 7.90 -1.49
CA ILE A 99 6.81 7.89 -2.49
C ILE A 99 6.32 7.34 -3.83
N GLY A 100 5.49 6.31 -3.81
CA GLY A 100 4.93 5.71 -5.03
C GLY A 100 3.99 6.63 -5.79
N LEU A 101 3.32 7.57 -5.11
CA LEU A 101 2.39 8.54 -5.70
C LEU A 101 3.08 9.84 -6.14
N TYR A 102 3.94 10.39 -5.31
CA TYR A 102 4.53 11.72 -5.51
C TYR A 102 5.96 11.68 -6.05
N GLY A 103 6.56 10.50 -6.11
CA GLY A 103 7.97 10.30 -6.42
C GLY A 103 8.89 10.51 -5.21
N PRO A 104 10.18 10.10 -5.31
CA PRO A 104 11.07 10.07 -4.15
C PRO A 104 11.35 11.45 -3.56
N LEU A 105 11.57 12.47 -4.37
CA LEU A 105 11.89 13.82 -3.88
C LEU A 105 10.71 14.48 -3.18
N ARG A 106 9.53 14.48 -3.82
CA ARG A 106 8.34 15.09 -3.23
C ARG A 106 7.84 14.31 -2.03
N GLY A 107 7.85 12.97 -2.11
CA GLY A 107 7.46 12.11 -1.00
C GLY A 107 8.33 12.31 0.23
N THR A 108 9.65 12.45 0.07
CA THR A 108 10.56 12.72 1.20
C THR A 108 10.36 14.14 1.78
N LEU A 109 10.12 15.12 0.91
CA LEU A 109 9.84 16.49 1.37
C LEU A 109 8.54 16.55 2.18
N THR A 110 7.50 15.85 1.74
CA THR A 110 6.23 15.76 2.47
C THR A 110 6.44 15.19 3.87
N TRP A 111 7.31 14.20 4.04
CA TRP A 111 7.61 13.64 5.36
C TRP A 111 8.23 14.66 6.31
N VAL A 112 9.23 15.39 5.81
CA VAL A 112 9.90 16.40 6.63
C VAL A 112 8.90 17.47 7.06
N LEU A 113 8.00 17.86 6.17
CA LEU A 113 6.95 18.84 6.48
C LEU A 113 5.93 18.29 7.49
N ASP A 114 5.47 17.06 7.33
CA ASP A 114 4.56 16.39 8.25
C ASP A 114 5.19 16.25 9.65
N ASP A 115 6.46 15.82 9.72
CA ASP A 115 7.18 15.68 10.99
C ASP A 115 7.39 17.05 11.68
N LEU A 116 7.65 18.10 10.90
CA LEU A 116 7.74 19.47 11.43
C LEU A 116 6.39 20.01 11.91
N ASP A 117 5.32 19.72 11.18
CA ASP A 117 3.97 20.13 11.58
C ASP A 117 3.57 19.48 12.91
N HIS A 118 3.87 18.20 13.09
CA HIS A 118 3.65 17.49 14.36
C HIS A 118 4.44 18.07 15.54
N LEU A 119 5.59 18.71 15.30
CA LEU A 119 6.37 19.37 16.34
C LEU A 119 5.81 20.75 16.71
N ILE A 120 5.13 21.42 15.78
CA ILE A 120 4.65 22.79 15.94
C ILE A 120 3.17 22.81 16.34
N SER A 121 2.38 21.85 15.83
CA SER A 121 0.94 21.81 16.09
C SER A 121 0.66 21.15 17.44
N PRO A 122 -0.05 21.84 18.36
CA PRO A 122 -0.43 21.24 19.63
C PRO A 122 -1.40 20.08 19.41
N PRO A 123 -1.35 19.01 20.24
CA PRO A 123 -2.26 17.90 20.13
C PRO A 123 -3.70 18.37 20.33
N VAL A 124 -4.56 18.11 19.35
CA VAL A 124 -6.00 18.40 19.48
C VAL A 124 -6.57 17.49 20.55
N LYS A 125 -6.91 18.06 21.72
CA LYS A 125 -7.71 17.35 22.72
C LYS A 125 -9.15 17.38 22.26
N LEU A 126 -9.68 16.23 21.88
CA LEU A 126 -11.11 16.01 21.74
C LEU A 126 -11.63 15.68 23.13
N ASP A 127 -12.28 16.66 23.79
CA ASP A 127 -13.06 16.46 25.01
C ASP A 127 -14.40 15.80 24.67
#